data_7361a01f268d02f722194b770a0b4554
#
_entry.id   7361a01f268d02f722194b770a0b4554
#
_cell.length_a   1.000
_cell.length_b   1.000
_cell.length_c   1.000
_cell.angle_alpha   90.00
_cell.angle_beta   90.00
_cell.angle_gamma   90.00
#
_symmetry.space_group_name_H-M   'P 1'
#
loop_
_entity.id
_entity.type
_entity.pdbx_description
1 polymer ?
#
loop_
_entity_poly.entity_id
_entity_poly.type
_entity_poly.pdbx_seq_one_letter_code
_entity_poly.pdbx_strand_id
1 'polypeptide(L)'
;MLTLGRTLRTVMGACALISLSTATAVGISSVSAVDRSPNQTPTIVATGELILTTSPGILPAWDAARIELTAIPPASLTELTTSAAQRLQLPVVAKTGSANALSGGFRFTNTKTREVVNCLIPTIDTRARVLDCVTIGAGQVWETTKIFFEISKIKSWTAFNADGQRTSLLTGIEFKIPDDGTANFFNDKLSTTVFSTSVTIATGTLDVTRRITR
;
A
#
# COMPACT_ATOMS: atom_id res chain seq x y z
N MET A 1 -21.32 -57.19 5.19
CA MET A 1 -21.71 -57.61 6.54
C MET A 1 -21.41 -56.49 7.51
N LEU A 2 -22.48 -55.96 8.12
CA LEU A 2 -22.56 -55.24 9.41
C LEU A 2 -21.78 -53.89 9.52
N THR A 3 -22.28 -52.82 10.09
CA THR A 3 -23.60 -52.28 10.50
C THR A 3 -23.38 -50.82 10.89
N LEU A 4 -24.30 -50.00 10.45
CA LEU A 4 -24.95 -48.84 11.06
C LEU A 4 -24.46 -48.37 12.46
N GLY A 5 -24.35 -47.08 12.59
CA GLY A 5 -24.32 -46.33 13.86
C GLY A 5 -24.70 -44.87 13.67
N ARG A 6 -26.03 -44.59 13.58
CA ARG A 6 -26.67 -43.28 13.72
C ARG A 6 -26.50 -42.78 15.14
N THR A 7 -26.21 -41.49 15.35
CA THR A 7 -26.83 -40.76 16.46
C THR A 7 -27.03 -39.29 16.09
N LEU A 8 -28.28 -38.97 15.87
CA LEU A 8 -28.91 -37.66 15.84
C LEU A 8 -28.94 -37.11 17.27
N ARG A 9 -28.50 -35.91 17.53
CA ARG A 9 -28.85 -35.13 18.73
C ARG A 9 -29.35 -33.75 18.33
N THR A 10 -30.66 -33.67 18.30
CA THR A 10 -31.47 -32.47 18.36
C THR A 10 -31.35 -31.87 19.76
N VAL A 11 -31.02 -30.60 19.86
CA VAL A 11 -31.26 -29.79 21.08
C VAL A 11 -32.06 -28.57 20.65
N MET A 12 -33.35 -28.61 20.99
CA MET A 12 -34.24 -27.45 21.08
C MET A 12 -34.00 -26.68 22.35
N GLY A 13 -34.27 -25.38 22.30
CA GLY A 13 -34.54 -24.57 23.48
C GLY A 13 -33.81 -23.21 23.42
N ALA A 14 -34.40 -22.13 23.38
CA ALA A 14 -35.46 -21.44 24.04
C ALA A 14 -35.46 -19.99 23.56
N CYS A 15 -36.61 -19.50 23.16
CA CYS A 15 -36.91 -18.07 23.00
C CYS A 15 -36.80 -17.37 24.35
N ALA A 16 -36.02 -16.29 24.39
CA ALA A 16 -36.14 -15.29 25.46
C ALA A 16 -36.52 -13.96 24.84
N LEU A 17 -37.78 -13.59 25.06
CA LEU A 17 -38.32 -12.25 24.87
C LEU A 17 -37.65 -11.31 25.89
N ILE A 18 -36.97 -10.27 25.46
CA ILE A 18 -36.53 -9.20 26.33
C ILE A 18 -37.16 -7.89 25.84
N SER A 19 -37.90 -7.36 26.77
CA SER A 19 -38.73 -6.16 26.81
C SER A 19 -37.99 -4.88 26.34
N LEU A 20 -38.79 -4.04 25.62
CA LEU A 20 -38.54 -2.62 25.40
C LEU A 20 -38.33 -1.90 26.75
N SER A 21 -37.19 -1.29 26.93
CA SER A 21 -36.98 -0.25 27.94
C SER A 21 -36.70 1.07 27.24
N THR A 22 -37.61 1.99 27.36
CA THR A 22 -37.47 3.41 27.07
C THR A 22 -36.32 3.98 27.93
N ALA A 23 -35.26 4.43 27.32
CA ALA A 23 -34.22 5.18 27.99
C ALA A 23 -34.15 6.62 27.47
N THR A 24 -34.46 7.49 28.37
CA THR A 24 -34.34 8.94 28.47
C THR A 24 -33.06 9.50 27.84
N ALA A 25 -33.23 10.62 27.18
CA ALA A 25 -32.16 11.50 26.75
C ALA A 25 -31.33 11.99 27.95
N VAL A 26 -30.05 11.72 27.93
CA VAL A 26 -29.11 12.34 28.86
C VAL A 26 -27.82 12.68 28.12
N GLY A 27 -27.50 13.97 28.18
CA GLY A 27 -26.14 14.46 28.28
C GLY A 27 -25.37 14.50 26.97
N ILE A 28 -25.28 15.71 26.43
CA ILE A 28 -24.18 16.13 25.56
C ILE A 28 -22.87 15.91 26.37
N SER A 29 -22.27 14.75 26.18
CA SER A 29 -20.90 14.53 26.70
C SER A 29 -19.98 15.44 25.89
N SER A 30 -19.42 16.41 26.56
CA SER A 30 -18.29 17.20 26.14
C SER A 30 -17.27 16.26 25.47
N VAL A 31 -17.02 16.48 24.18
CA VAL A 31 -15.90 15.88 23.46
C VAL A 31 -14.64 16.26 24.24
N SER A 32 -14.14 15.34 25.05
CA SER A 32 -12.85 15.49 25.71
C SER A 32 -11.83 15.82 24.63
N ALA A 33 -11.21 16.98 24.77
CA ALA A 33 -10.06 17.34 23.97
C ALA A 33 -9.07 16.18 24.06
N VAL A 34 -8.88 15.49 22.95
CA VAL A 34 -7.85 14.46 22.82
C VAL A 34 -6.54 15.15 23.14
N ASP A 35 -5.96 14.75 24.27
CA ASP A 35 -4.67 15.23 24.75
C ASP A 35 -3.62 14.91 23.69
N ARG A 36 -3.38 15.88 22.81
CA ARG A 36 -2.40 15.74 21.71
C ARG A 36 -1.03 15.78 22.36
N SER A 37 -0.36 14.66 22.41
CA SER A 37 1.06 14.61 22.71
C SER A 37 1.79 15.68 21.86
N PRO A 38 2.55 16.59 22.49
CA PRO A 38 3.11 17.78 21.82
C PRO A 38 4.11 17.48 20.68
N ASN A 39 4.41 16.21 20.41
CA ASN A 39 5.39 15.78 19.40
C ASN A 39 4.79 15.03 18.18
N GLN A 40 3.47 14.93 18.07
CA GLN A 40 2.90 14.28 16.90
C GLN A 40 2.79 15.25 15.73
N THR A 41 3.50 14.95 14.65
CA THR A 41 3.34 15.69 13.38
C THR A 41 1.90 15.51 12.87
N PRO A 42 1.15 16.61 12.66
CA PRO A 42 -0.25 16.51 12.23
C PRO A 42 -0.38 15.80 10.88
N THR A 43 -1.30 14.87 10.81
CA THR A 43 -1.73 14.27 9.54
C THR A 43 -2.68 15.23 8.84
N ILE A 44 -2.42 15.53 7.57
CA ILE A 44 -3.19 16.46 6.77
C ILE A 44 -3.83 15.68 5.62
N VAL A 45 -5.11 15.95 5.36
CA VAL A 45 -5.77 15.45 4.15
C VAL A 45 -5.04 16.01 2.94
N ALA A 46 -4.59 15.14 2.07
CA ALA A 46 -3.89 15.48 0.84
C ALA A 46 -4.53 14.70 -0.32
N THR A 47 -4.40 15.23 -1.51
CA THR A 47 -4.83 14.60 -2.75
C THR A 47 -3.68 14.62 -3.75
N GLY A 48 -3.77 13.78 -4.76
CA GLY A 48 -2.77 13.65 -5.80
C GLY A 48 -2.49 12.20 -6.12
N GLU A 49 -1.33 11.93 -6.69
CA GLU A 49 -1.00 10.57 -7.09
C GLU A 49 0.53 10.32 -7.11
N LEU A 50 0.90 9.09 -6.87
CA LEU A 50 2.20 8.54 -7.22
C LEU A 50 2.03 7.71 -8.48
N ILE A 51 2.72 8.09 -9.55
CA ILE A 51 2.80 7.33 -10.79
C ILE A 51 4.15 6.64 -10.85
N LEU A 52 4.15 5.32 -10.98
CA LEU A 52 5.35 4.50 -11.17
C LEU A 52 5.29 3.89 -12.57
N THR A 53 6.37 4.04 -13.33
CA THR A 53 6.54 3.37 -14.64
C THR A 53 7.71 2.41 -14.54
N THR A 54 7.49 1.13 -14.86
CA THR A 54 8.54 0.12 -14.85
C THR A 54 9.70 0.53 -15.76
N SER A 55 10.93 0.29 -15.31
CA SER A 55 12.12 0.62 -16.10
C SER A 55 12.24 -0.29 -17.32
N PRO A 56 12.87 0.17 -18.41
CA PRO A 56 13.14 -0.65 -19.57
C PRO A 56 13.86 -1.94 -19.19
N GLY A 57 13.44 -3.07 -19.78
CA GLY A 57 14.01 -4.39 -19.52
C GLY A 57 13.47 -5.11 -18.28
N ILE A 58 12.74 -4.44 -17.39
CA ILE A 58 12.16 -5.08 -16.20
C ILE A 58 11.06 -6.07 -16.57
N LEU A 59 10.11 -5.69 -17.42
CA LEU A 59 9.01 -6.57 -17.81
C LEU A 59 9.51 -7.85 -18.50
N PRO A 60 10.40 -7.81 -19.50
CA PRO A 60 10.95 -9.04 -20.06
C PRO A 60 11.64 -9.94 -19.04
N ALA A 61 12.33 -9.37 -18.05
CA ALA A 61 12.96 -10.15 -16.98
C ALA A 61 11.92 -10.80 -16.05
N TRP A 62 10.86 -10.05 -15.72
CA TRP A 62 9.75 -10.58 -14.91
C TRP A 62 8.96 -11.64 -15.67
N ASP A 63 8.67 -11.44 -16.96
CA ASP A 63 7.99 -12.42 -17.80
C ASP A 63 8.78 -13.73 -17.89
N ALA A 64 10.10 -13.65 -18.09
CA ALA A 64 10.98 -14.82 -18.10
C ALA A 64 10.97 -15.57 -16.75
N ALA A 65 10.87 -14.82 -15.65
CA ALA A 65 10.77 -15.35 -14.28
C ALA A 65 9.34 -15.73 -13.88
N ARG A 66 8.35 -15.53 -14.76
CA ARG A 66 6.91 -15.74 -14.46
C ARG A 66 6.38 -14.85 -13.34
N ILE A 67 6.89 -13.65 -13.23
CA ILE A 67 6.43 -12.64 -12.27
C ILE A 67 5.47 -11.69 -12.96
N GLU A 68 4.29 -11.54 -12.41
CA GLU A 68 3.25 -10.61 -12.83
C GLU A 68 3.05 -9.52 -11.78
N LEU A 69 2.96 -8.25 -12.22
CA LEU A 69 2.56 -7.13 -11.40
C LEU A 69 1.07 -6.84 -11.61
N THR A 70 0.30 -6.73 -10.54
CA THR A 70 -1.11 -6.34 -10.58
C THR A 70 -1.38 -5.22 -9.58
N ALA A 71 -2.34 -4.33 -9.91
CA ALA A 71 -2.79 -3.30 -8.97
C ALA A 71 -3.84 -3.86 -8.00
N ILE A 72 -3.84 -3.33 -6.77
CA ILE A 72 -4.87 -3.57 -5.75
C ILE A 72 -5.70 -2.29 -5.63
N PRO A 73 -7.00 -2.32 -5.94
CA PRO A 73 -7.83 -1.12 -5.92
C PRO A 73 -7.76 -0.33 -4.61
N PRO A 74 -7.86 1.02 -4.67
CA PRO A 74 -8.15 1.86 -5.83
C PRO A 74 -6.94 2.21 -6.71
N ALA A 75 -5.75 1.62 -6.48
CA ALA A 75 -4.65 1.74 -7.43
C ALA A 75 -5.03 1.15 -8.80
N SER A 76 -4.41 1.64 -9.85
CA SER A 76 -4.62 1.15 -11.22
C SER A 76 -3.30 0.83 -11.92
N LEU A 77 -3.33 -0.16 -12.80
CA LEU A 77 -2.21 -0.57 -13.63
C LEU A 77 -2.60 -0.47 -15.10
N THR A 78 -1.76 0.16 -15.92
CA THR A 78 -1.97 0.32 -17.36
C THR A 78 -0.73 -0.13 -18.09
N GLU A 79 -0.91 -0.92 -19.14
CA GLU A 79 0.17 -1.30 -20.06
C GLU A 79 0.45 -0.16 -21.04
N LEU A 80 1.72 0.17 -21.23
CA LEU A 80 2.17 1.18 -22.16
C LEU A 80 2.68 0.48 -23.44
N THR A 81 1.83 0.41 -24.46
CA THR A 81 2.10 -0.29 -25.71
C THR A 81 3.33 0.21 -26.46
N THR A 82 3.67 1.50 -26.27
CA THR A 82 4.80 2.15 -26.98
C THR A 82 6.17 1.86 -26.38
N SER A 83 6.24 1.43 -25.10
CA SER A 83 7.50 1.29 -24.37
C SER A 83 7.71 -0.06 -23.70
N ALA A 84 6.83 -1.04 -23.94
CA ALA A 84 6.83 -2.32 -23.23
C ALA A 84 7.04 -2.12 -21.71
N ALA A 85 6.31 -1.17 -21.13
CA ALA A 85 6.36 -0.80 -19.73
C ALA A 85 4.95 -0.81 -19.13
N GLN A 86 4.86 -0.95 -17.81
CA GLN A 86 3.60 -0.81 -17.07
C GLN A 86 3.64 0.46 -16.24
N ARG A 87 2.49 1.12 -16.14
CA ARG A 87 2.27 2.31 -15.32
C ARG A 87 1.32 1.97 -14.19
N LEU A 88 1.83 2.02 -12.95
CA LEU A 88 1.05 1.89 -11.72
C LEU A 88 0.74 3.29 -11.18
N GLN A 89 -0.54 3.56 -10.89
CA GLN A 89 -1.02 4.81 -10.29
C GLN A 89 -1.57 4.52 -8.90
N LEU A 90 -1.09 5.25 -7.91
CA LEU A 90 -1.44 5.12 -6.49
C LEU A 90 -1.95 6.47 -5.99
N PRO A 91 -3.26 6.62 -5.68
CA PRO A 91 -3.82 7.87 -5.17
C PRO A 91 -3.22 8.25 -3.81
N VAL A 92 -2.87 9.52 -3.63
CA VAL A 92 -2.48 10.10 -2.34
C VAL A 92 -3.75 10.42 -1.55
N VAL A 93 -3.81 9.99 -0.28
CA VAL A 93 -4.98 10.22 0.60
C VAL A 93 -4.66 11.03 1.84
N ALA A 94 -3.42 11.03 2.29
CA ALA A 94 -3.00 11.79 3.46
C ALA A 94 -1.51 12.13 3.40
N LYS A 95 -1.12 13.14 4.19
CA LYS A 95 0.29 13.54 4.37
C LYS A 95 0.59 13.76 5.84
N THR A 96 1.70 13.19 6.31
CA THR A 96 2.23 13.40 7.66
C THR A 96 3.72 13.73 7.54
N GLY A 97 4.10 14.96 7.81
CA GLY A 97 5.48 15.42 7.60
C GLY A 97 5.93 15.26 6.14
N SER A 98 6.95 14.45 5.91
CA SER A 98 7.47 14.08 4.57
C SER A 98 6.81 12.85 3.97
N ALA A 99 6.08 12.08 4.77
CA ALA A 99 5.42 10.86 4.37
C ALA A 99 4.05 11.14 3.74
N ASN A 100 3.74 10.48 2.63
CA ASN A 100 2.46 10.54 1.96
C ASN A 100 1.87 9.13 1.95
N ALA A 101 0.69 8.99 2.57
CA ALA A 101 -0.06 7.74 2.55
C ALA A 101 -0.76 7.60 1.20
N LEU A 102 -0.66 6.42 0.62
CA LEU A 102 -1.23 6.08 -0.67
C LEU A 102 -2.39 5.10 -0.46
N SER A 103 -3.36 5.14 -1.35
CA SER A 103 -4.52 4.25 -1.30
C SER A 103 -4.38 3.11 -2.29
N GLY A 104 -4.91 1.94 -1.93
CA GLY A 104 -4.75 0.73 -2.70
C GLY A 104 -3.41 0.07 -2.45
N GLY A 105 -2.82 -0.46 -3.51
CA GLY A 105 -1.54 -1.14 -3.43
C GLY A 105 -1.18 -1.85 -4.73
N PHE A 106 -0.25 -2.80 -4.62
CA PHE A 106 0.13 -3.65 -5.75
C PHE A 106 0.58 -5.03 -5.26
N ARG A 107 0.63 -5.95 -6.18
CA ARG A 107 0.96 -7.35 -5.94
C ARG A 107 1.93 -7.86 -6.99
N PHE A 108 2.96 -8.55 -6.53
CA PHE A 108 3.76 -9.44 -7.36
C PHE A 108 3.26 -10.87 -7.20
N THR A 109 3.05 -11.57 -8.30
CA THR A 109 2.62 -12.97 -8.33
C THR A 109 3.58 -13.78 -9.19
N ASN A 110 4.10 -14.87 -8.68
CA ASN A 110 4.72 -15.88 -9.52
C ASN A 110 3.60 -16.74 -10.13
N THR A 111 3.36 -16.61 -11.42
CA THR A 111 2.25 -17.28 -12.12
C THR A 111 2.42 -18.81 -12.19
N LYS A 112 3.65 -19.32 -12.02
CA LYS A 112 3.96 -20.75 -12.01
C LYS A 112 3.69 -21.38 -10.64
N THR A 113 4.15 -20.75 -9.55
CA THR A 113 4.01 -21.28 -8.17
C THR A 113 2.78 -20.77 -7.46
N ARG A 114 2.17 -19.67 -7.95
CA ARG A 114 1.05 -18.92 -7.36
C ARG A 114 1.41 -18.21 -6.04
N GLU A 115 2.68 -18.12 -5.74
CA GLU A 115 3.17 -17.34 -4.61
C GLU A 115 3.01 -15.85 -4.86
N VAL A 116 2.72 -15.11 -3.78
CA VAL A 116 2.39 -13.70 -3.88
C VAL A 116 3.13 -12.88 -2.83
N VAL A 117 3.49 -11.66 -3.21
CA VAL A 117 3.94 -10.59 -2.30
C VAL A 117 3.05 -9.38 -2.53
N ASN A 118 2.32 -8.99 -1.49
CA ASN A 118 1.43 -7.83 -1.53
C ASN A 118 2.13 -6.62 -0.90
N CYS A 119 1.96 -5.46 -1.52
CA CYS A 119 2.19 -4.16 -0.94
C CYS A 119 0.84 -3.52 -0.68
N LEU A 120 0.42 -3.44 0.57
CA LEU A 120 -0.83 -2.81 0.99
C LEU A 120 -0.54 -1.50 1.69
N ILE A 121 -1.45 -0.53 1.57
CA ILE A 121 -1.37 0.77 2.24
C ILE A 121 0.04 1.38 2.10
N PRO A 122 0.53 1.54 0.86
CA PRO A 122 1.89 2.03 0.67
C PRO A 122 2.04 3.45 1.21
N THR A 123 3.23 3.74 1.73
CA THR A 123 3.61 5.06 2.19
C THR A 123 4.91 5.46 1.52
N ILE A 124 4.94 6.63 0.88
CA ILE A 124 6.16 7.19 0.32
C ILE A 124 6.69 8.32 1.20
N ASP A 125 7.86 8.13 1.80
CA ASP A 125 8.57 9.17 2.53
C ASP A 125 9.72 9.74 1.68
N THR A 126 9.53 10.97 1.22
CA THR A 126 10.50 11.62 0.33
C THR A 126 11.77 12.10 1.06
N ARG A 127 11.73 12.27 2.38
CA ARG A 127 12.90 12.64 3.21
C ARG A 127 13.70 11.41 3.60
N ALA A 128 13.04 10.36 4.07
CA ALA A 128 13.67 9.06 4.34
C ALA A 128 14.06 8.33 3.04
N ARG A 129 13.53 8.76 1.89
CA ARG A 129 13.75 8.18 0.57
C ARG A 129 13.34 6.71 0.48
N VAL A 130 12.17 6.39 0.98
CA VAL A 130 11.65 5.03 0.95
C VAL A 130 10.19 4.98 0.51
N LEU A 131 9.81 3.85 -0.05
CA LEU A 131 8.43 3.43 -0.21
C LEU A 131 8.23 2.18 0.64
N ASP A 132 7.43 2.35 1.69
CA ASP A 132 7.09 1.30 2.65
C ASP A 132 5.75 0.69 2.31
N CYS A 133 5.59 -0.58 2.64
CA CYS A 133 4.35 -1.32 2.45
C CYS A 133 4.02 -2.15 3.68
N VAL A 134 2.73 -2.27 3.99
CA VAL A 134 2.24 -3.36 4.83
C VAL A 134 2.18 -4.62 4.00
N THR A 135 2.86 -5.67 4.43
CA THR A 135 2.86 -6.98 3.77
C THR A 135 1.99 -7.96 4.52
N ILE A 136 1.16 -8.71 3.80
CA ILE A 136 0.41 -9.84 4.36
C ILE A 136 0.92 -11.09 3.64
N GLY A 137 1.45 -12.04 4.41
CA GLY A 137 1.87 -13.34 3.88
C GLY A 137 0.67 -14.23 3.55
N ALA A 138 0.79 -15.15 2.60
CA ALA A 138 -0.24 -16.12 2.28
C ALA A 138 -0.59 -16.96 3.53
N GLY A 139 -1.81 -16.79 4.06
CA GLY A 139 -2.35 -17.59 5.16
C GLY A 139 -1.91 -17.19 6.58
N GLN A 140 -1.16 -16.12 6.76
CA GLN A 140 -0.77 -15.61 8.08
C GLN A 140 -0.95 -14.09 8.13
N VAL A 141 -1.60 -13.61 9.19
CA VAL A 141 -1.73 -12.16 9.47
C VAL A 141 -0.39 -11.68 10.03
N TRP A 142 0.56 -11.43 9.15
CA TRP A 142 1.79 -10.73 9.49
C TRP A 142 1.66 -9.31 8.97
N GLU A 143 1.19 -8.40 9.79
CA GLU A 143 1.31 -6.98 9.52
C GLU A 143 2.73 -6.54 9.86
N THR A 144 3.63 -6.65 8.92
CA THR A 144 4.94 -6.03 9.03
C THR A 144 5.06 -4.92 8.00
N THR A 145 5.34 -3.72 8.46
CA THR A 145 5.78 -2.64 7.56
C THR A 145 7.18 -2.99 7.05
N LYS A 146 7.32 -3.01 5.74
CA LYS A 146 8.59 -3.34 5.10
C LYS A 146 8.92 -2.28 4.04
N ILE A 147 10.17 -1.86 3.99
CA ILE A 147 10.67 -1.05 2.89
C ILE A 147 10.71 -1.92 1.64
N PHE A 148 9.91 -1.57 0.63
CA PHE A 148 9.92 -2.26 -0.66
C PHE A 148 10.90 -1.64 -1.63
N PHE A 149 10.92 -0.32 -1.67
CA PHE A 149 11.81 0.40 -2.57
C PHE A 149 12.49 1.56 -1.86
N GLU A 150 13.74 1.80 -2.20
CA GLU A 150 14.42 3.06 -1.93
C GLU A 150 14.28 4.02 -3.10
N ILE A 151 14.28 5.32 -2.80
CA ILE A 151 14.37 6.39 -3.77
C ILE A 151 15.86 6.73 -3.96
N SER A 152 16.48 6.16 -4.99
CA SER A 152 17.89 6.38 -5.29
C SER A 152 18.15 7.79 -5.84
N LYS A 153 17.15 8.38 -6.54
CA LYS A 153 17.27 9.70 -7.17
C LYS A 153 15.94 10.42 -7.26
N ILE A 154 15.98 11.75 -7.18
CA ILE A 154 14.90 12.68 -7.53
C ILE A 154 15.49 13.71 -8.47
N LYS A 155 14.99 13.84 -9.70
CA LYS A 155 15.52 14.75 -10.70
C LYS A 155 15.12 16.20 -10.44
N SER A 156 13.84 16.43 -10.13
CA SER A 156 13.35 17.76 -9.81
C SER A 156 12.26 17.74 -8.74
N TRP A 157 12.21 18.86 -8.01
CA TRP A 157 11.17 19.14 -7.03
C TRP A 157 10.68 20.57 -7.23
N THR A 158 9.40 20.73 -7.49
CA THR A 158 8.71 22.01 -7.62
C THR A 158 7.59 22.10 -6.60
N ALA A 159 7.46 23.24 -5.95
CA ALA A 159 6.34 23.51 -5.07
C ALA A 159 5.77 24.90 -5.37
N PHE A 160 4.45 25.00 -5.42
CA PHE A 160 3.75 26.26 -5.63
C PHE A 160 2.50 26.35 -4.76
N ASN A 161 2.09 27.57 -4.46
CA ASN A 161 0.89 27.85 -3.69
C ASN A 161 -0.11 28.58 -4.58
N ALA A 162 -1.34 28.11 -4.64
CA ALA A 162 -2.44 28.76 -5.34
C ALA A 162 -3.76 28.48 -4.61
N ASP A 163 -4.65 29.46 -4.55
CA ASP A 163 -6.01 29.31 -4.04
C ASP A 163 -6.14 28.62 -2.66
N GLY A 164 -5.23 28.97 -1.75
CA GLY A 164 -5.20 28.36 -0.41
C GLY A 164 -4.74 26.90 -0.39
N GLN A 165 -4.13 26.43 -1.46
CA GLN A 165 -3.56 25.09 -1.59
C GLN A 165 -2.06 25.17 -1.85
N ARG A 166 -1.36 24.13 -1.44
CA ARG A 166 0.05 23.90 -1.78
C ARG A 166 0.18 22.61 -2.55
N THR A 167 0.68 22.71 -3.76
CA THR A 167 1.02 21.56 -4.60
C THR A 167 2.53 21.35 -4.60
N SER A 168 2.95 20.11 -4.50
CA SER A 168 4.35 19.68 -4.60
C SER A 168 4.45 18.61 -5.68
N LEU A 169 5.28 18.86 -6.69
CA LEU A 169 5.52 17.95 -7.79
C LEU A 169 6.98 17.49 -7.76
N LEU A 170 7.21 16.19 -7.63
CA LEU A 170 8.51 15.55 -7.74
C LEU A 170 8.52 14.73 -9.02
N THR A 171 9.56 14.86 -9.83
CA THR A 171 9.68 14.11 -11.09
C THR A 171 11.03 13.43 -11.22
N GLY A 172 11.07 12.39 -12.06
CA GLY A 172 12.27 11.59 -12.29
C GLY A 172 12.77 10.91 -11.01
N ILE A 173 11.81 10.40 -10.22
CA ILE A 173 12.09 9.58 -9.04
C ILE A 173 12.53 8.21 -9.55
N GLU A 174 13.69 7.73 -9.12
CA GLU A 174 14.18 6.38 -9.44
C GLU A 174 14.02 5.48 -8.22
N PHE A 175 13.38 4.32 -8.41
CA PHE A 175 13.11 3.32 -7.37
C PHE A 175 13.97 2.09 -7.58
N LYS A 176 14.61 1.61 -6.50
CA LYS A 176 15.42 0.39 -6.46
C LYS A 176 15.03 -0.47 -5.27
N ILE A 177 15.41 -1.73 -5.30
CA ILE A 177 15.41 -2.57 -4.11
C ILE A 177 16.48 -2.03 -3.14
N PRO A 178 16.14 -1.78 -1.85
CA PRO A 178 17.03 -1.05 -0.94
C PRO A 178 18.29 -1.83 -0.54
N ASP A 179 18.15 -3.13 -0.34
CA ASP A 179 19.22 -4.00 0.16
C ASP A 179 19.03 -5.46 -0.26
N ASP A 180 20.08 -6.26 -0.05
CA ASP A 180 20.06 -7.68 -0.37
C ASP A 180 19.05 -8.47 0.49
N GLY A 181 18.75 -8.02 1.71
CA GLY A 181 17.73 -8.64 2.57
C GLY A 181 16.34 -8.49 1.97
N THR A 182 16.03 -7.32 1.40
CA THR A 182 14.78 -7.09 0.68
C THR A 182 14.75 -7.84 -0.65
N ALA A 183 15.86 -7.86 -1.41
CA ALA A 183 15.96 -8.65 -2.64
C ALA A 183 15.72 -10.15 -2.35
N ASN A 184 16.38 -10.71 -1.34
CA ASN A 184 16.21 -12.09 -0.91
C ASN A 184 14.76 -12.36 -0.44
N PHE A 185 14.16 -11.44 0.30
CA PHE A 185 12.74 -11.56 0.69
C PHE A 185 11.82 -11.73 -0.53
N PHE A 186 11.97 -10.90 -1.58
CA PHE A 186 11.17 -11.06 -2.79
C PHE A 186 11.47 -12.38 -3.50
N ASN A 187 12.76 -12.71 -3.64
CA ASN A 187 13.19 -13.90 -4.34
C ASN A 187 12.72 -15.19 -3.64
N ASP A 188 12.85 -15.27 -2.32
CA ASP A 188 12.39 -16.41 -1.53
C ASP A 188 10.88 -16.55 -1.54
N LYS A 189 10.16 -15.41 -1.36
CA LYS A 189 8.68 -15.41 -1.31
C LYS A 189 8.04 -15.67 -2.65
N LEU A 190 8.73 -15.43 -3.75
CA LEU A 190 8.22 -15.62 -5.11
C LEU A 190 8.93 -16.78 -5.84
N SER A 191 9.77 -17.55 -5.14
CA SER A 191 10.55 -18.65 -5.72
C SER A 191 11.24 -18.26 -7.04
N THR A 192 11.99 -17.14 -7.00
CA THR A 192 12.66 -16.54 -8.16
C THR A 192 14.05 -16.01 -7.77
N THR A 193 14.78 -15.47 -8.73
CA THR A 193 16.08 -14.80 -8.53
C THR A 193 16.17 -13.47 -9.25
N VAL A 194 15.03 -12.94 -9.70
CA VAL A 194 15.00 -11.78 -10.62
C VAL A 194 15.14 -10.43 -9.92
N PHE A 195 14.86 -10.36 -8.60
CA PHE A 195 14.98 -9.13 -7.84
C PHE A 195 16.42 -8.91 -7.38
N SER A 196 16.93 -7.70 -7.61
CA SER A 196 18.32 -7.33 -7.31
C SER A 196 18.40 -5.83 -6.95
N THR A 197 19.34 -5.49 -6.09
CA THR A 197 19.64 -4.11 -5.67
C THR A 197 20.31 -3.26 -6.76
N SER A 198 20.89 -3.90 -7.77
CA SER A 198 21.65 -3.20 -8.82
C SER A 198 20.79 -2.54 -9.90
N VAL A 199 19.47 -2.85 -9.92
CA VAL A 199 18.58 -2.46 -11.02
C VAL A 199 17.57 -1.42 -10.57
N THR A 200 17.37 -0.37 -11.38
CA THR A 200 16.24 0.54 -11.22
C THR A 200 14.96 -0.18 -11.65
N ILE A 201 14.07 -0.44 -10.70
CA ILE A 201 12.80 -1.17 -10.93
C ILE A 201 11.80 -0.29 -11.66
N ALA A 202 11.68 0.97 -11.24
CA ALA A 202 10.73 1.90 -11.79
C ALA A 202 11.26 3.35 -11.73
N THR A 203 10.69 4.18 -12.58
CA THR A 203 10.78 5.64 -12.47
C THR A 203 9.41 6.21 -12.12
N GLY A 204 9.36 7.35 -11.44
CA GLY A 204 8.08 7.88 -10.99
C GLY A 204 7.97 9.39 -10.95
N THR A 205 6.72 9.80 -10.75
CA THR A 205 6.31 11.17 -10.47
C THR A 205 5.36 11.15 -9.28
N LEU A 206 5.57 12.05 -8.31
CA LEU A 206 4.70 12.25 -7.18
C LEU A 206 4.11 13.65 -7.23
N ASP A 207 2.81 13.75 -7.35
CA ASP A 207 2.03 14.99 -7.22
C ASP A 207 1.26 14.95 -5.91
N VAL A 208 1.37 16.01 -5.11
CA VAL A 208 0.67 16.12 -3.81
C VAL A 208 0.14 17.53 -3.64
N THR A 209 -1.17 17.63 -3.55
CA THR A 209 -1.87 18.89 -3.23
C THR A 209 -2.50 18.80 -1.84
N ARG A 210 -2.31 19.83 -1.03
CA ARG A 210 -2.89 19.95 0.31
C ARG A 210 -3.45 21.35 0.56
N ARG A 211 -4.47 21.44 1.41
CA ARG A 211 -4.96 22.74 1.87
C ARG A 211 -3.93 23.39 2.80
N ILE A 212 -3.70 24.68 2.63
CA ILE A 212 -2.89 25.48 3.55
C ILE A 212 -3.82 25.91 4.70
N THR A 213 -3.63 25.36 5.88
CA THR A 213 -4.23 25.88 7.12
C THR A 213 -3.35 27.04 7.60
N ARG A 214 -3.94 28.24 7.69
CA ARG A 214 -3.32 29.41 8.34
C ARG A 214 -3.55 29.33 9.84
#